data_4f29c767fc61d9fa34808907678ad4b5
#
_entry.id   4f29c767fc61d9fa34808907678ad4b5
#
_cell.length_a   1.000
_cell.length_b   1.000
_cell.length_c   1.000
_cell.angle_alpha   90.00
_cell.angle_beta   90.00
_cell.angle_gamma   90.00
#
_symmetry.space_group_name_H-M   'P 1'
#
loop_
_entity.id
_entity.type
_entity.pdbx_description
1 polymer ?
#
loop_
_entity_poly.entity_id
_entity_poly.type
_entity_poly.pdbx_seq_one_letter_code
_entity_poly.pdbx_strand_id
1 'polypeptide(L)'
;MDILFRLSQNIEGFNDIEETKEFFKEVLPSRDNNYFYNINRLQKVNLDDTIYFAYANYVVAEATFAGEIIEDFERDEKYKFGHKLTNIQVIESSDKLDLEILSSRTTYLDKEEKINAVKKALLLSADIYPDEVDASLNEGTKTRVFVNRFERNPKARQACLEHYGYNCQICYFNFEYKYGKIGKDSIHVHHIVPISEIGTNYKVNPIKDLIPVCPNCHLILHKKNAPTVEELKAQLK
;
A
#
# COMPACT_ATOMS: atom_id res chain seq x y z
N MET A 1 -0.37 8.78 17.14
CA MET A 1 -1.40 9.26 16.17
C MET A 1 -0.70 9.67 14.90
N ASP A 2 -1.06 9.01 13.80
CA ASP A 2 -0.40 9.20 12.51
C ASP A 2 -0.51 10.63 11.98
N ILE A 3 0.44 11.03 11.14
CA ILE A 3 0.57 12.41 10.65
C ILE A 3 0.82 12.39 9.15
N LEU A 4 0.23 13.35 8.43
CA LEU A 4 0.55 13.62 7.05
C LEU A 4 1.29 14.97 6.95
N PHE A 5 2.52 14.94 6.41
CA PHE A 5 3.26 16.12 6.01
C PHE A 5 3.10 16.37 4.50
N ARG A 6 2.66 17.57 4.14
CA ARG A 6 2.70 18.03 2.76
C ARG A 6 3.95 18.89 2.57
N LEU A 7 4.89 18.37 1.80
CA LEU A 7 6.15 19.02 1.48
C LEU A 7 5.91 20.23 0.57
N SER A 8 6.71 21.28 0.78
CA SER A 8 6.65 22.47 -0.06
C SER A 8 7.39 22.20 -1.36
N GLN A 9 6.82 22.65 -2.48
CA GLN A 9 7.52 22.73 -3.75
C GLN A 9 8.60 23.83 -3.72
N ASN A 10 9.63 23.70 -4.52
CA ASN A 10 10.74 24.66 -4.65
C ASN A 10 11.63 24.77 -3.38
N ILE A 11 11.76 23.69 -2.61
CA ILE A 11 12.80 23.53 -1.61
C ILE A 11 13.86 22.61 -2.19
N GLU A 12 15.13 22.90 -1.94
CA GLU A 12 16.26 22.06 -2.38
C GLU A 12 16.02 20.59 -2.02
N GLY A 13 16.07 19.71 -3.02
CA GLY A 13 15.74 18.28 -2.89
C GLY A 13 14.26 17.93 -3.06
N PHE A 14 13.38 18.91 -3.37
CA PHE A 14 11.93 18.68 -3.57
C PHE A 14 11.42 19.46 -4.80
N ASN A 15 12.10 19.32 -5.95
CA ASN A 15 11.71 20.01 -7.18
C ASN A 15 10.61 19.26 -7.94
N ASP A 16 10.65 17.93 -7.88
CA ASP A 16 9.64 17.05 -8.47
C ASP A 16 9.40 15.81 -7.61
N ILE A 17 8.51 14.91 -8.05
CA ILE A 17 8.13 13.69 -7.31
C ILE A 17 9.31 12.73 -7.22
N GLU A 18 10.07 12.54 -8.29
CA GLU A 18 11.15 11.55 -8.34
C GLU A 18 12.34 12.00 -7.48
N GLU A 19 12.72 13.28 -7.54
CA GLU A 19 13.76 13.85 -6.67
C GLU A 19 13.33 13.77 -5.19
N THR A 20 12.04 14.01 -4.91
CA THR A 20 11.50 13.86 -3.55
C THR A 20 11.54 12.41 -3.07
N LYS A 21 11.26 11.43 -3.92
CA LYS A 21 11.40 10.01 -3.59
C LYS A 21 12.85 9.64 -3.35
N GLU A 22 13.77 10.10 -4.19
CA GLU A 22 15.21 9.87 -4.04
C GLU A 22 15.74 10.43 -2.72
N PHE A 23 15.23 11.59 -2.29
CA PHE A 23 15.54 12.14 -0.97
C PHE A 23 15.20 11.16 0.16
N PHE A 24 14.04 10.53 0.16
CA PHE A 24 13.63 9.58 1.18
C PHE A 24 14.34 8.22 1.06
N LYS A 25 14.72 7.83 -0.15
CA LYS A 25 15.40 6.57 -0.44
C LYS A 25 16.89 6.60 -0.11
N GLU A 26 17.58 7.68 -0.47
CA GLU A 26 19.04 7.76 -0.43
C GLU A 26 19.55 8.84 0.54
N VAL A 27 19.01 10.07 0.43
CA VAL A 27 19.56 11.23 1.13
C VAL A 27 19.25 11.19 2.62
N LEU A 28 18.00 10.98 2.99
CA LEU A 28 17.60 10.97 4.39
C LEU A 28 18.20 9.79 5.17
N PRO A 29 18.23 8.55 4.66
CA PRO A 29 18.90 7.44 5.34
C PRO A 29 20.42 7.58 5.44
N SER A 30 21.06 8.35 4.56
CA SER A 30 22.51 8.62 4.63
C SER A 30 22.90 9.65 5.68
N ARG A 31 21.94 10.39 6.22
CA ARG A 31 22.19 11.37 7.29
C ARG A 31 22.34 10.70 8.65
N ASP A 32 23.20 11.25 9.47
CA ASP A 32 23.35 10.78 10.86
C ASP A 32 21.99 10.82 11.58
N ASN A 33 21.61 9.67 12.15
CA ASN A 33 20.37 9.50 12.93
C ASN A 33 19.04 9.71 12.19
N ASN A 34 18.99 9.83 10.85
CA ASN A 34 17.76 9.94 10.05
C ASN A 34 16.80 11.05 10.51
N TYR A 35 17.32 12.22 10.88
CA TYR A 35 16.47 13.33 11.27
C TYR A 35 15.86 14.04 10.06
N PHE A 36 14.52 14.04 10.02
CA PHE A 36 13.76 14.92 9.13
C PHE A 36 13.50 16.25 9.81
N TYR A 37 13.98 17.34 9.23
CA TYR A 37 13.88 18.67 9.82
C TYR A 37 12.66 19.44 9.33
N ASN A 38 11.92 20.06 10.27
CA ASN A 38 10.73 20.85 10.00
C ASN A 38 10.77 22.19 10.74
N ILE A 39 9.92 23.12 10.28
CA ILE A 39 9.73 24.45 10.90
C ILE A 39 9.13 24.32 12.31
N ASN A 40 8.15 23.41 12.45
CA ASN A 40 7.39 23.24 13.68
C ASN A 40 7.74 21.93 14.37
N ARG A 41 7.82 21.99 15.70
CA ARG A 41 7.86 20.79 16.53
C ARG A 41 6.51 20.10 16.48
N LEU A 42 6.49 18.80 16.23
CA LEU A 42 5.27 17.98 16.33
C LEU A 42 4.81 17.90 17.78
N GLN A 43 3.52 18.18 18.02
CA GLN A 43 2.96 18.25 19.37
C GLN A 43 2.25 16.96 19.82
N LYS A 44 1.74 16.18 18.87
CA LYS A 44 0.84 15.04 19.13
C LYS A 44 1.32 13.78 18.44
N VAL A 45 2.63 13.58 18.38
CA VAL A 45 3.25 12.37 17.83
C VAL A 45 3.82 11.53 18.97
N ASN A 46 3.60 10.24 18.94
CA ASN A 46 4.14 9.27 19.89
C ASN A 46 5.10 8.32 19.19
N LEU A 47 5.94 7.66 19.96
CA LEU A 47 6.76 6.56 19.47
C LEU A 47 5.90 5.58 18.66
N ASP A 48 6.42 5.13 17.53
CA ASP A 48 5.79 4.20 16.57
C ASP A 48 4.60 4.77 15.77
N ASP A 49 4.27 6.05 15.91
CA ASP A 49 3.30 6.68 15.00
C ASP A 49 3.86 6.77 13.58
N THR A 50 2.99 6.60 12.59
CA THR A 50 3.35 6.69 11.17
C THR A 50 3.31 8.15 10.70
N ILE A 51 4.36 8.55 9.99
CA ILE A 51 4.45 9.85 9.33
C ILE A 51 4.44 9.63 7.82
N TYR A 52 3.40 10.13 7.17
CA TYR A 52 3.26 10.14 5.72
C TYR A 52 3.81 11.45 5.15
N PHE A 53 4.53 11.37 4.05
CA PHE A 53 5.05 12.52 3.32
C PHE A 53 4.38 12.62 1.96
N ALA A 54 3.84 13.80 1.65
CA ALA A 54 3.19 14.04 0.37
C ALA A 54 3.86 15.21 -0.37
N TYR A 55 4.03 15.04 -1.68
CA TYR A 55 4.50 16.08 -2.60
C TYR A 55 3.55 16.18 -3.78
N ALA A 56 3.24 17.41 -4.23
CA ALA A 56 2.30 17.67 -5.33
C ALA A 56 0.96 16.93 -5.20
N ASN A 57 0.51 16.71 -3.96
CA ASN A 57 -0.70 15.98 -3.57
C ASN A 57 -0.66 14.45 -3.75
N TYR A 58 0.51 13.87 -3.94
CA TYR A 58 0.72 12.42 -3.92
C TYR A 58 1.51 12.02 -2.68
N VAL A 59 1.17 10.89 -2.05
CA VAL A 59 2.00 10.32 -0.98
C VAL A 59 3.24 9.73 -1.63
N VAL A 60 4.42 10.18 -1.22
CA VAL A 60 5.72 9.80 -1.81
C VAL A 60 6.57 8.95 -0.88
N ALA A 61 6.34 9.04 0.42
CA ALA A 61 7.03 8.23 1.41
C ALA A 61 6.22 8.10 2.70
N GLU A 62 6.57 7.09 3.49
CA GLU A 62 6.16 6.94 4.89
C GLU A 62 7.35 6.59 5.75
N ALA A 63 7.25 6.89 7.04
CA ALA A 63 8.25 6.52 8.03
C ALA A 63 7.62 6.34 9.41
N THR A 64 8.34 5.69 10.32
CA THR A 64 7.94 5.54 11.71
C THR A 64 8.66 6.60 12.56
N PHE A 65 7.95 7.30 13.43
CA PHE A 65 8.55 8.22 14.37
C PHE A 65 9.25 7.46 15.51
N ALA A 66 10.54 7.73 15.70
CA ALA A 66 11.37 7.04 16.69
C ALA A 66 11.31 7.62 18.11
N GLY A 67 10.35 8.51 18.38
CA GLY A 67 10.14 9.07 19.71
C GLY A 67 11.06 10.23 20.10
N GLU A 68 11.98 10.67 19.23
CA GLU A 68 12.97 11.71 19.53
C GLU A 68 12.78 12.95 18.64
N ILE A 69 12.76 14.11 19.27
CA ILE A 69 12.76 15.42 18.61
C ILE A 69 13.88 16.27 19.17
N ILE A 70 14.77 16.70 18.31
CA ILE A 70 15.85 17.64 18.67
C ILE A 70 15.56 19.05 18.17
N GLU A 71 16.19 20.03 18.77
CA GLU A 71 16.20 21.42 18.29
C GLU A 71 17.64 21.78 17.95
N ASP A 72 17.90 22.02 16.66
CA ASP A 72 19.22 22.30 16.12
C ASP A 72 19.26 23.72 15.53
N PHE A 73 19.74 24.66 16.29
CA PHE A 73 19.83 26.07 15.91
C PHE A 73 21.05 26.38 15.00
N GLU A 74 22.05 25.49 14.98
CA GLU A 74 23.26 25.71 14.18
C GLU A 74 23.02 25.36 12.70
N ARG A 75 22.01 24.51 12.43
CA ARG A 75 21.71 24.04 11.11
C ARG A 75 20.96 25.08 10.27
N ASP A 76 19.82 25.56 10.77
CA ASP A 76 18.95 26.52 10.07
C ASP A 76 17.93 27.08 11.06
N GLU A 77 17.84 28.41 11.19
CA GLU A 77 16.85 29.06 12.08
C GLU A 77 15.39 28.66 11.75
N LYS A 78 15.10 28.39 10.47
CA LYS A 78 13.76 28.07 9.99
C LYS A 78 13.42 26.59 10.17
N TYR A 79 14.34 25.66 9.83
CA TYR A 79 14.10 24.20 9.87
C TYR A 79 14.89 23.55 11.01
N LYS A 80 14.64 23.99 12.25
CA LYS A 80 15.43 23.62 13.40
C LYS A 80 14.96 22.39 14.17
N PHE A 81 13.71 21.91 13.94
CA PHE A 81 13.21 20.76 14.66
C PHE A 81 13.47 19.48 13.87
N GLY A 82 14.42 18.67 14.32
CA GLY A 82 14.73 17.35 13.77
C GLY A 82 13.87 16.28 14.43
N HIS A 83 13.09 15.57 13.61
CA HIS A 83 12.25 14.44 14.03
C HIS A 83 12.94 13.15 13.59
N LYS A 84 13.33 12.33 14.53
CA LYS A 84 14.01 11.06 14.25
C LYS A 84 13.06 10.06 13.63
N LEU A 85 13.44 9.52 12.48
CA LEU A 85 12.63 8.58 11.70
C LEU A 85 13.33 7.22 11.61
N THR A 86 12.52 6.18 11.57
CA THR A 86 12.92 4.80 11.27
C THR A 86 11.99 4.21 10.24
N ASN A 87 12.32 3.05 9.67
CA ASN A 87 11.48 2.35 8.71
C ASN A 87 11.00 3.27 7.57
N ILE A 88 11.93 4.05 7.01
CA ILE A 88 11.64 4.97 5.91
C ILE A 88 11.36 4.13 4.65
N GLN A 89 10.21 4.32 4.04
CA GLN A 89 9.79 3.61 2.83
C GLN A 89 9.28 4.59 1.78
N VAL A 90 9.74 4.44 0.55
CA VAL A 90 9.25 5.20 -0.59
C VAL A 90 7.96 4.56 -1.11
N ILE A 91 6.97 5.37 -1.40
CA ILE A 91 5.71 4.97 -2.02
C ILE A 91 5.86 5.18 -3.52
N GLU A 92 5.93 4.11 -4.29
CA GLU A 92 6.18 4.16 -5.73
C GLU A 92 5.06 4.86 -6.49
N SER A 93 3.82 4.58 -6.12
CA SER A 93 2.68 5.31 -6.66
C SER A 93 1.59 5.50 -5.62
N SER A 94 0.81 6.57 -5.76
CA SER A 94 -0.39 6.83 -4.98
C SER A 94 -1.37 7.64 -5.83
N ASP A 95 -2.65 7.61 -5.47
CA ASP A 95 -3.61 8.56 -6.00
C ASP A 95 -3.45 9.93 -5.36
N LYS A 96 -4.12 10.92 -5.96
CA LYS A 96 -4.17 12.26 -5.39
C LYS A 96 -4.92 12.27 -4.06
N LEU A 97 -4.31 12.93 -3.08
CA LEU A 97 -4.93 13.21 -1.81
C LEU A 97 -6.15 14.12 -1.97
N ASP A 98 -7.18 13.84 -1.20
CA ASP A 98 -8.36 14.70 -1.09
C ASP A 98 -8.03 15.92 -0.22
N LEU A 99 -7.85 17.07 -0.87
CA LEU A 99 -7.47 18.32 -0.20
C LEU A 99 -8.63 19.02 0.51
N GLU A 100 -9.87 18.65 0.28
CA GLU A 100 -11.00 19.15 1.06
C GLU A 100 -10.92 18.60 2.48
N ILE A 101 -10.49 17.33 2.62
CA ILE A 101 -10.32 16.65 3.91
C ILE A 101 -8.94 16.93 4.53
N LEU A 102 -7.88 16.98 3.70
CA LEU A 102 -6.47 17.06 4.10
C LEU A 102 -5.85 18.43 3.75
N SER A 103 -6.51 19.52 4.11
CA SER A 103 -6.15 20.87 3.68
C SER A 103 -4.86 21.44 4.28
N SER A 104 -4.48 21.01 5.49
CA SER A 104 -3.32 21.55 6.23
C SER A 104 -2.00 20.98 5.74
N ARG A 105 -0.90 21.76 5.82
CA ARG A 105 0.46 21.29 5.53
C ARG A 105 0.90 20.15 6.46
N THR A 106 0.57 20.26 7.73
CA THR A 106 0.74 19.20 8.73
C THR A 106 -0.66 18.82 9.18
N THR A 107 -1.09 17.63 8.85
CA THR A 107 -2.42 17.12 9.20
C THR A 107 -2.27 15.96 10.17
N TYR A 108 -2.82 16.11 11.37
CA TYR A 108 -2.96 15.01 12.34
C TYR A 108 -4.13 14.14 11.91
N LEU A 109 -3.90 12.85 11.81
CA LEU A 109 -4.91 11.87 11.40
C LEU A 109 -5.75 11.43 12.61
N ASP A 110 -6.42 12.41 13.22
CA ASP A 110 -7.19 12.31 14.47
C ASP A 110 -8.65 11.86 14.26
N LYS A 111 -9.10 11.82 13.00
CA LYS A 111 -10.45 11.43 12.61
C LYS A 111 -10.40 10.33 11.57
N GLU A 112 -11.36 9.41 11.64
CA GLU A 112 -11.49 8.30 10.70
C GLU A 112 -11.57 8.75 9.23
N GLU A 113 -12.23 9.86 8.96
CA GLU A 113 -12.33 10.49 7.64
C GLU A 113 -10.96 10.82 7.06
N LYS A 114 -10.05 11.43 7.85
CA LYS A 114 -8.69 11.77 7.43
C LYS A 114 -7.83 10.52 7.22
N ILE A 115 -7.94 9.54 8.11
CA ILE A 115 -7.27 8.25 7.99
C ILE A 115 -7.69 7.55 6.68
N ASN A 116 -8.99 7.53 6.41
CA ASN A 116 -9.53 6.90 5.21
C ASN A 116 -9.13 7.65 3.93
N ALA A 117 -9.01 8.98 3.96
CA ALA A 117 -8.54 9.77 2.82
C ALA A 117 -7.09 9.43 2.45
N VAL A 118 -6.18 9.30 3.44
CA VAL A 118 -4.81 8.86 3.18
C VAL A 118 -4.76 7.40 2.72
N LYS A 119 -5.47 6.52 3.40
CA LYS A 119 -5.57 5.11 2.99
C LYS A 119 -6.09 4.95 1.57
N LYS A 120 -7.11 5.70 1.17
CA LYS A 120 -7.65 5.68 -0.19
C LYS A 120 -6.59 6.07 -1.22
N ALA A 121 -5.82 7.11 -0.96
CA ALA A 121 -4.75 7.52 -1.87
C ALA A 121 -3.64 6.44 -2.00
N LEU A 122 -3.35 5.71 -0.92
CA LEU A 122 -2.38 4.61 -0.91
C LEU A 122 -2.91 3.31 -1.52
N LEU A 123 -4.22 3.06 -1.43
CA LEU A 123 -4.84 1.81 -1.85
C LEU A 123 -4.94 1.62 -3.37
N LEU A 124 -4.76 2.67 -4.16
CA LEU A 124 -4.85 2.61 -5.63
C LEU A 124 -3.51 2.30 -6.32
N SER A 125 -2.43 2.23 -5.55
CA SER A 125 -1.09 1.94 -6.07
C SER A 125 -0.61 0.55 -5.67
N ALA A 126 -0.72 -0.38 -6.56
CA ALA A 126 -0.12 -1.71 -6.58
C ALA A 126 -0.91 -2.86 -5.94
N ASP A 127 -1.15 -3.88 -6.75
CA ASP A 127 -1.35 -5.27 -6.32
C ASP A 127 -0.01 -5.83 -5.80
N ILE A 128 0.41 -5.45 -4.59
CA ILE A 128 1.59 -6.06 -3.95
C ILE A 128 1.10 -7.30 -3.19
N TYR A 129 1.54 -8.46 -3.63
CA TYR A 129 1.41 -9.69 -2.86
C TYR A 129 2.47 -9.70 -1.75
N PRO A 130 2.16 -10.25 -0.56
CA PRO A 130 3.10 -10.33 0.57
C PRO A 130 4.43 -11.02 0.23
N ASP A 131 4.46 -11.85 -0.81
CA ASP A 131 5.62 -12.61 -1.27
C ASP A 131 6.56 -11.80 -2.20
N GLU A 132 6.18 -10.58 -2.60
CA GLU A 132 6.98 -9.69 -3.46
C GLU A 132 7.72 -8.60 -2.69
N VAL A 133 7.67 -8.65 -1.35
CA VAL A 133 8.42 -7.73 -0.49
C VAL A 133 9.90 -8.08 -0.55
N ASP A 134 10.73 -7.09 -0.91
CA ASP A 134 12.17 -7.23 -1.10
C ASP A 134 12.86 -7.96 0.06
N ALA A 135 13.72 -8.92 -0.29
CA ALA A 135 14.40 -9.84 0.64
C ALA A 135 15.46 -9.19 1.57
N SER A 136 15.55 -7.86 1.60
CA SER A 136 16.47 -7.12 2.49
C SER A 136 15.96 -6.99 3.94
N LEU A 137 14.81 -7.59 4.26
CA LEU A 137 14.20 -7.50 5.58
C LEU A 137 14.87 -8.49 6.55
N ASN A 138 15.49 -7.99 7.62
CA ASN A 138 15.93 -8.79 8.74
C ASN A 138 14.73 -9.52 9.37
N GLU A 139 14.88 -10.82 9.63
CA GLU A 139 13.87 -11.62 10.32
C GLU A 139 13.50 -10.98 11.67
N GLY A 140 12.20 -10.85 11.94
CA GLY A 140 11.67 -10.29 13.18
C GLY A 140 11.31 -8.82 13.15
N THR A 141 11.56 -8.09 12.08
CA THR A 141 11.12 -6.70 11.93
C THR A 141 9.62 -6.68 11.57
N LYS A 142 8.80 -6.01 12.41
CA LYS A 142 7.39 -5.76 12.07
C LYS A 142 7.31 -4.74 10.94
N THR A 143 7.17 -5.21 9.73
CA THR A 143 6.82 -4.36 8.58
C THR A 143 5.30 -4.31 8.44
N ARG A 144 4.71 -3.12 8.44
CA ARG A 144 3.30 -2.94 8.06
C ARG A 144 3.23 -3.03 6.55
N VAL A 145 2.72 -4.13 6.05
CA VAL A 145 2.39 -4.26 4.62
C VAL A 145 0.97 -3.72 4.43
N PHE A 146 0.84 -2.62 3.69
CA PHE A 146 -0.46 -2.14 3.24
C PHE A 146 -0.88 -2.97 2.03
N VAL A 147 -1.73 -3.97 2.27
CA VAL A 147 -2.33 -4.75 1.19
C VAL A 147 -3.49 -3.95 0.61
N ASN A 148 -3.50 -3.71 -0.67
CA ASN A 148 -4.63 -3.14 -1.39
C ASN A 148 -5.85 -4.05 -1.23
N ARG A 149 -6.70 -3.71 -0.29
CA ARG A 149 -8.01 -4.32 -0.17
C ARG A 149 -8.99 -3.49 -0.99
N PHE A 150 -9.03 -3.72 -2.31
CA PHE A 150 -10.20 -3.28 -3.08
C PHE A 150 -11.45 -3.83 -2.39
N GLU A 151 -12.44 -2.97 -2.20
CA GLU A 151 -13.73 -3.39 -1.63
C GLU A 151 -14.37 -4.39 -2.59
N ARG A 152 -14.07 -5.67 -2.37
CA ARG A 152 -14.62 -6.76 -3.17
C ARG A 152 -16.09 -6.86 -2.84
N ASN A 153 -16.94 -6.69 -3.85
CA ASN A 153 -18.36 -6.84 -3.67
C ASN A 153 -18.69 -8.29 -3.24
N PRO A 154 -19.12 -8.53 -1.98
CA PRO A 154 -19.38 -9.87 -1.48
C PRO A 154 -20.46 -10.59 -2.28
N LYS A 155 -21.43 -9.84 -2.84
CA LYS A 155 -22.49 -10.39 -3.68
C LYS A 155 -21.95 -10.87 -5.03
N ALA A 156 -20.98 -10.17 -5.60
CA ALA A 156 -20.34 -10.62 -6.85
C ALA A 156 -19.52 -11.90 -6.63
N ARG A 157 -18.78 -11.99 -5.51
CA ARG A 157 -18.09 -13.21 -5.12
C ARG A 157 -19.06 -14.37 -4.93
N GLN A 158 -20.15 -14.14 -4.20
CA GLN A 158 -21.16 -15.18 -3.95
C GLN A 158 -21.79 -15.67 -5.26
N ALA A 159 -22.20 -14.78 -6.16
CA ALA A 159 -22.78 -15.13 -7.45
C ALA A 159 -21.79 -15.89 -8.36
N CYS A 160 -20.48 -15.54 -8.32
CA CYS A 160 -19.44 -16.29 -8.99
C CYS A 160 -19.35 -17.74 -8.47
N LEU A 161 -19.35 -17.92 -7.15
CA LEU A 161 -19.25 -19.23 -6.52
C LEU A 161 -20.52 -20.07 -6.69
N GLU A 162 -21.69 -19.46 -6.72
CA GLU A 162 -22.94 -20.14 -7.06
C GLU A 162 -22.93 -20.68 -8.49
N HIS A 163 -22.29 -19.98 -9.42
CA HIS A 163 -22.19 -20.40 -10.81
C HIS A 163 -21.11 -21.47 -11.03
N TYR A 164 -19.89 -21.26 -10.51
CA TYR A 164 -18.72 -22.10 -10.78
C TYR A 164 -18.45 -23.18 -9.73
N GLY A 165 -19.03 -23.06 -8.54
CA GLY A 165 -18.70 -23.90 -7.39
C GLY A 165 -17.34 -23.57 -6.77
N TYR A 166 -16.85 -24.49 -5.94
CA TYR A 166 -15.62 -24.34 -5.15
C TYR A 166 -14.42 -25.12 -5.71
N ASN A 167 -14.45 -25.49 -6.97
CA ASN A 167 -13.33 -26.11 -7.67
C ASN A 167 -12.48 -25.03 -8.34
N CYS A 168 -11.17 -25.15 -8.26
CA CYS A 168 -10.27 -24.31 -9.04
C CYS A 168 -10.55 -24.49 -10.54
N GLN A 169 -10.91 -23.42 -11.23
CA GLN A 169 -11.25 -23.48 -12.66
C GLN A 169 -10.02 -23.63 -13.58
N ILE A 170 -8.82 -23.70 -12.99
CA ILE A 170 -7.55 -23.91 -13.70
C ILE A 170 -7.04 -25.33 -13.52
N CYS A 171 -6.79 -25.77 -12.28
CA CYS A 171 -6.21 -27.09 -11.98
C CYS A 171 -7.20 -28.08 -11.35
N TYR A 172 -8.47 -27.71 -11.22
CA TYR A 172 -9.55 -28.51 -10.62
C TYR A 172 -9.37 -28.92 -9.15
N PHE A 173 -8.38 -28.31 -8.45
CA PHE A 173 -8.18 -28.56 -7.04
C PHE A 173 -9.42 -28.14 -6.24
N ASN A 174 -9.81 -29.00 -5.26
CA ASN A 174 -10.91 -28.76 -4.34
C ASN A 174 -10.46 -28.95 -2.90
N PHE A 175 -10.68 -27.94 -2.06
CA PHE A 175 -10.26 -27.95 -0.67
C PHE A 175 -11.03 -28.96 0.18
N GLU A 176 -12.34 -29.09 0.00
CA GLU A 176 -13.17 -30.04 0.74
C GLU A 176 -12.79 -31.48 0.42
N TYR A 177 -12.51 -31.75 -0.86
CA TYR A 177 -12.03 -33.07 -1.26
C TYR A 177 -10.67 -33.41 -0.64
N LYS A 178 -9.76 -32.43 -0.58
CA LYS A 178 -8.38 -32.64 -0.09
C LYS A 178 -8.29 -32.67 1.44
N TYR A 179 -9.04 -31.80 2.14
CA TYR A 179 -8.92 -31.57 3.58
C TYR A 179 -10.18 -31.93 4.39
N GLY A 180 -11.21 -32.50 3.73
CA GLY A 180 -12.48 -32.81 4.37
C GLY A 180 -13.25 -31.55 4.76
N LYS A 181 -14.11 -31.68 5.75
CA LYS A 181 -15.03 -30.60 6.19
C LYS A 181 -14.35 -29.29 6.54
N ILE A 182 -13.09 -29.29 6.99
CA ILE A 182 -12.34 -28.08 7.31
C ILE A 182 -12.02 -27.25 6.05
N GLY A 183 -11.93 -27.89 4.88
CA GLY A 183 -11.71 -27.23 3.60
C GLY A 183 -12.99 -26.79 2.89
N LYS A 184 -14.16 -26.99 3.50
CA LYS A 184 -15.43 -26.60 2.88
C LYS A 184 -15.49 -25.10 2.64
N ASP A 185 -16.06 -24.71 1.49
CA ASP A 185 -16.27 -23.31 1.06
C ASP A 185 -14.99 -22.47 0.93
N SER A 186 -13.83 -23.15 0.87
CA SER A 186 -12.52 -22.52 0.76
C SER A 186 -12.06 -22.43 -0.70
N ILE A 187 -12.02 -21.24 -1.27
CA ILE A 187 -11.47 -20.96 -2.60
C ILE A 187 -11.22 -19.45 -2.73
N HIS A 188 -10.24 -19.05 -3.54
CA HIS A 188 -10.06 -17.67 -3.95
C HIS A 188 -10.95 -17.36 -5.15
N VAL A 189 -11.32 -16.08 -5.32
CA VAL A 189 -11.97 -15.58 -6.54
C VAL A 189 -11.05 -14.52 -7.13
N HIS A 190 -10.60 -14.77 -8.35
CA HIS A 190 -9.68 -13.93 -9.10
C HIS A 190 -10.44 -13.09 -10.11
N HIS A 191 -10.02 -11.84 -10.32
CA HIS A 191 -10.50 -10.99 -11.41
C HIS A 191 -9.69 -11.31 -12.67
N ILE A 192 -10.38 -11.71 -13.75
CA ILE A 192 -9.74 -12.07 -15.03
C ILE A 192 -9.02 -10.85 -15.62
N VAL A 193 -9.62 -9.66 -15.48
CA VAL A 193 -8.97 -8.37 -15.79
C VAL A 193 -8.67 -7.68 -14.46
N PRO A 194 -7.43 -7.25 -14.22
CA PRO A 194 -7.07 -6.55 -12.99
C PRO A 194 -7.95 -5.33 -12.75
N ILE A 195 -8.43 -5.15 -11.50
CA ILE A 195 -9.27 -4.00 -11.14
C ILE A 195 -8.55 -2.68 -11.40
N SER A 196 -7.22 -2.66 -11.29
CA SER A 196 -6.37 -1.50 -11.60
C SER A 196 -6.47 -1.03 -13.06
N GLU A 197 -6.83 -1.92 -13.98
CA GLU A 197 -6.96 -1.61 -15.41
C GLU A 197 -8.38 -1.17 -15.81
N ILE A 198 -9.37 -1.43 -14.95
CA ILE A 198 -10.80 -1.23 -15.29
C ILE A 198 -11.30 0.17 -14.92
N GLY A 199 -10.63 0.90 -14.03
CA GLY A 199 -11.04 2.25 -13.58
C GLY A 199 -12.15 2.26 -12.52
N THR A 200 -12.49 3.46 -12.03
CA THR A 200 -13.51 3.67 -10.99
C THR A 200 -14.93 3.53 -11.56
N ASN A 201 -15.85 2.93 -10.78
CA ASN A 201 -17.27 2.71 -11.11
C ASN A 201 -17.58 1.56 -12.08
N TYR A 202 -16.71 0.58 -12.20
CA TYR A 202 -17.00 -0.61 -13.00
C TYR A 202 -18.03 -1.52 -12.32
N LYS A 203 -19.04 -1.93 -13.08
CA LYS A 203 -20.03 -2.91 -12.62
C LYS A 203 -19.55 -4.32 -12.98
N VAL A 204 -18.95 -5.01 -12.00
CA VAL A 204 -18.44 -6.38 -12.14
C VAL A 204 -19.53 -7.35 -12.61
N ASN A 205 -19.25 -8.11 -13.65
CA ASN A 205 -20.05 -9.27 -14.04
C ASN A 205 -19.49 -10.53 -13.34
N PRO A 206 -20.20 -11.14 -12.38
CA PRO A 206 -19.67 -12.24 -11.57
C PRO A 206 -19.26 -13.49 -12.37
N ILE A 207 -19.82 -13.67 -13.56
CA ILE A 207 -19.59 -14.86 -14.38
C ILE A 207 -18.48 -14.62 -15.43
N LYS A 208 -18.41 -13.39 -15.98
CA LYS A 208 -17.46 -13.07 -17.05
C LYS A 208 -16.13 -12.55 -16.52
N ASP A 209 -16.16 -11.82 -15.39
CA ASP A 209 -15.00 -11.09 -14.89
C ASP A 209 -14.33 -11.77 -13.69
N LEU A 210 -15.00 -12.77 -13.10
CA LEU A 210 -14.51 -13.47 -11.92
C LEU A 210 -14.39 -14.97 -12.17
N ILE A 211 -13.35 -15.57 -11.57
CA ILE A 211 -13.11 -17.02 -11.69
C ILE A 211 -12.59 -17.59 -10.34
N PRO A 212 -13.15 -18.72 -9.85
CA PRO A 212 -12.60 -19.40 -8.68
C PRO A 212 -11.27 -20.06 -8.99
N VAL A 213 -10.25 -19.81 -8.18
CA VAL A 213 -8.91 -20.39 -8.33
C VAL A 213 -8.34 -20.81 -6.98
N CYS A 214 -7.54 -21.87 -6.92
CA CYS A 214 -6.82 -22.22 -5.71
C CYS A 214 -5.67 -21.22 -5.45
N PRO A 215 -5.14 -21.12 -4.21
CA PRO A 215 -4.05 -20.21 -3.90
C PRO A 215 -2.82 -20.37 -4.79
N ASN A 216 -2.49 -21.61 -5.19
CA ASN A 216 -1.34 -21.88 -6.04
C ASN A 216 -1.51 -21.29 -7.45
N CYS A 217 -2.67 -21.51 -8.08
CA CYS A 217 -2.97 -20.90 -9.39
C CYS A 217 -3.09 -19.38 -9.26
N HIS A 218 -3.68 -18.89 -8.18
CA HIS A 218 -3.81 -17.47 -7.89
C HIS A 218 -2.45 -16.78 -7.78
N LEU A 219 -1.49 -17.39 -7.08
CA LEU A 219 -0.11 -16.90 -6.98
C LEU A 219 0.55 -16.78 -8.38
N ILE A 220 0.36 -17.77 -9.25
CA ILE A 220 0.95 -17.75 -10.59
C ILE A 220 0.33 -16.63 -11.46
N LEU A 221 -0.98 -16.40 -11.34
CA LEU A 221 -1.69 -15.34 -12.08
C LEU A 221 -1.30 -13.91 -11.64
N HIS A 222 -0.58 -13.78 -10.52
CA HIS A 222 -0.14 -12.49 -9.99
C HIS A 222 1.38 -12.28 -10.05
N LYS A 223 2.13 -13.16 -10.72
CA LYS A 223 3.57 -12.96 -10.93
C LYS A 223 3.83 -11.84 -11.94
N LYS A 224 5.00 -11.22 -11.86
CA LYS A 224 5.49 -10.33 -12.91
C LYS A 224 5.52 -11.09 -14.25
N ASN A 225 4.88 -10.54 -15.29
CA ASN A 225 4.64 -11.22 -16.58
C ASN A 225 3.77 -12.48 -16.42
N ALA A 226 2.72 -12.40 -15.60
CA ALA A 226 1.79 -13.51 -15.39
C ALA A 226 1.14 -13.98 -16.69
N PRO A 227 0.92 -15.30 -16.84
CA PRO A 227 0.10 -15.82 -17.93
C PRO A 227 -1.36 -15.43 -17.73
N THR A 228 -2.12 -15.37 -18.81
CA THR A 228 -3.58 -15.34 -18.73
C THR A 228 -4.14 -16.64 -18.15
N VAL A 229 -5.40 -16.63 -17.73
CA VAL A 229 -6.09 -17.83 -17.22
C VAL A 229 -6.03 -18.98 -18.24
N GLU A 230 -6.24 -18.68 -19.53
CA GLU A 230 -6.22 -19.63 -20.63
C GLU A 230 -4.81 -20.19 -20.87
N GLU A 231 -3.81 -19.35 -20.87
CA GLU A 231 -2.41 -19.76 -21.01
C GLU A 231 -1.97 -20.66 -19.85
N LEU A 232 -2.35 -20.30 -18.61
CA LEU A 232 -2.03 -21.12 -17.44
C LEU A 232 -2.72 -22.48 -17.49
N LYS A 233 -3.99 -22.54 -17.94
CA LYS A 233 -4.69 -23.82 -18.17
C LYS A 233 -3.98 -24.69 -19.21
N ALA A 234 -3.51 -24.07 -20.30
CA ALA A 234 -2.82 -24.81 -21.37
C ALA A 234 -1.44 -25.34 -20.93
N GLN A 235 -0.81 -24.74 -19.94
CA GLN A 235 0.51 -25.16 -19.42
C GLN A 235 0.43 -26.28 -18.37
N LEU A 236 -0.75 -26.51 -17.78
CA LEU A 236 -0.92 -27.59 -16.80
C LEU A 236 -0.93 -28.95 -17.50
N LYS A 237 -0.06 -29.83 -16.98
CA LYS A 237 0.08 -31.21 -17.45
C LYS A 237 -0.81 -32.18 -16.67
#